data_cc283ca3452c05f6f5b2912f5861aae5
#
_entry.id   cc283ca3452c05f6f5b2912f5861aae5
#
_cell.length_a   1.000
_cell.length_b   1.000
_cell.length_c   1.000
_cell.angle_alpha   90.00
_cell.angle_beta   90.00
_cell.angle_gamma   90.00
#
_symmetry.space_group_name_H-M   'P 1'
#
loop_
_entity.id
_entity.type
_entity.pdbx_description
1 polymer ?
#
loop_
_entity_poly.entity_id
_entity_poly.type
_entity_poly.pdbx_seq_one_letter_code
_entity_poly.pdbx_strand_id
1 'polypeptide(L)'
;MATDRIFNFSPSEFAFGFESCQKCYYDKKVHGIVLRTPFPSIFSKFDSLQKNYYHTKSSKLISQDLEEGEIVANYNKMLYSEVLYDNKKRPFTMSGKIDGYIKHKDSFTVIDFKTTSISEKKIYTYTTQLQSYALMMQKPRKGSLKLEPINRLGIFCFDPSNISATNGKDCSIYMNTKWFEIKRDDQSLIKYISGILEVLNSEEAPKENPSCGICNFRKKII
;
A
#
# COMPACT_ATOMS: atom_id res chain seq x y z
N MET A 1 -16.84 24.13 18.97
CA MET A 1 -15.98 24.09 17.78
C MET A 1 -15.30 22.73 17.81
N ALA A 2 -15.64 21.83 16.91
CA ALA A 2 -14.92 20.55 16.78
C ALA A 2 -13.47 20.88 16.40
N THR A 3 -12.52 20.53 17.23
CA THR A 3 -11.12 20.63 16.88
C THR A 3 -10.91 19.72 15.67
N ASP A 4 -10.49 20.30 14.55
CA ASP A 4 -10.19 19.55 13.32
C ASP A 4 -9.11 18.52 13.61
N ARG A 5 -9.54 17.32 13.96
CA ARG A 5 -8.64 16.22 14.29
C ARG A 5 -7.92 15.79 13.01
N ILE A 6 -6.59 15.87 13.02
CA ILE A 6 -5.77 15.43 11.89
C ILE A 6 -5.54 13.92 12.02
N PHE A 7 -6.13 13.14 11.10
CA PHE A 7 -5.87 11.71 11.03
C PHE A 7 -4.64 11.42 10.18
N ASN A 8 -3.82 10.48 10.62
CA ASN A 8 -2.72 9.95 9.83
C ASN A 8 -3.11 8.60 9.23
N PHE A 9 -2.95 8.45 7.92
CA PHE A 9 -3.26 7.23 7.18
C PHE A 9 -1.99 6.51 6.72
N SER A 10 -2.01 5.18 6.75
CA SER A 10 -1.01 4.37 6.08
C SER A 10 -1.56 3.88 4.73
N PRO A 11 -0.80 3.98 3.62
CA PRO A 11 -1.25 3.48 2.32
C PRO A 11 -1.73 2.04 2.33
N SER A 12 -1.08 1.15 3.10
CA SER A 12 -1.51 -0.25 3.24
C SER A 12 -2.86 -0.44 3.93
N GLU A 13 -3.31 0.52 4.76
CA GLU A 13 -4.63 0.45 5.42
C GLU A 13 -5.77 0.60 4.44
N PHE A 14 -5.55 1.25 3.30
CA PHE A 14 -6.58 1.44 2.29
C PHE A 14 -6.91 0.14 1.53
N ALA A 15 -5.94 -0.77 1.41
CA ALA A 15 -6.18 -2.06 0.79
C ALA A 15 -6.96 -3.04 1.69
N PHE A 16 -6.76 -2.97 3.01
CA PHE A 16 -7.24 -4.01 3.93
C PHE A 16 -7.95 -3.51 5.20
N GLY A 17 -8.03 -2.20 5.40
CA GLY A 17 -8.56 -1.64 6.66
C GLY A 17 -10.04 -1.26 6.55
N PHE A 18 -10.30 -0.12 5.97
CA PHE A 18 -11.63 0.51 5.93
C PHE A 18 -12.69 -0.35 5.23
N GLU A 19 -12.36 -0.89 4.05
CA GLU A 19 -13.28 -1.72 3.27
C GLU A 19 -13.60 -3.06 3.96
N SER A 20 -12.68 -3.59 4.75
CA SER A 20 -12.89 -4.84 5.47
C SER A 20 -13.91 -4.70 6.61
N CYS A 21 -13.81 -3.62 7.40
CA CYS A 21 -14.77 -3.32 8.46
C CYS A 21 -14.63 -1.89 8.96
N GLN A 22 -15.59 -1.04 8.63
CA GLN A 22 -15.60 0.38 9.03
C GLN A 22 -15.62 0.54 10.56
N LYS A 23 -16.36 -0.30 11.28
CA LYS A 23 -16.40 -0.27 12.77
C LYS A 23 -15.01 -0.52 13.36
N CYS A 24 -14.33 -1.58 12.94
CA CYS A 24 -12.98 -1.89 13.44
C CYS A 24 -11.97 -0.82 13.05
N TYR A 25 -12.11 -0.23 11.85
CA TYR A 25 -11.26 0.86 11.39
C TYR A 25 -11.49 2.14 12.21
N TYR A 26 -12.75 2.48 12.49
CA TYR A 26 -13.13 3.59 13.35
C TYR A 26 -12.52 3.40 14.76
N ASP A 27 -12.72 2.24 15.38
CA ASP A 27 -12.18 1.93 16.70
C ASP A 27 -10.65 2.05 16.75
N LYS A 28 -9.97 1.62 15.70
CA LYS A 28 -8.52 1.78 15.56
C LYS A 28 -8.12 3.25 15.50
N LYS A 29 -8.80 4.05 14.67
CA LYS A 29 -8.41 5.44 14.41
C LYS A 29 -8.88 6.43 15.48
N VAL A 30 -10.05 6.21 16.05
CA VAL A 30 -10.67 7.13 17.02
C VAL A 30 -10.34 6.73 18.46
N HIS A 31 -10.36 5.43 18.76
CA HIS A 31 -10.18 4.91 20.13
C HIS A 31 -8.82 4.24 20.34
N GLY A 32 -7.97 4.09 19.32
CA GLY A 32 -6.67 3.45 19.44
C GLY A 32 -6.73 1.92 19.67
N ILE A 33 -7.88 1.29 19.45
CA ILE A 33 -8.06 -0.14 19.66
C ILE A 33 -7.48 -0.92 18.49
N VAL A 34 -6.33 -1.56 18.68
CA VAL A 34 -5.62 -2.31 17.64
C VAL A 34 -5.54 -3.78 18.00
N LEU A 35 -6.09 -4.64 17.15
CA LEU A 35 -5.81 -6.07 17.20
C LEU A 35 -4.55 -6.35 16.36
N ARG A 36 -3.52 -6.87 17.01
CA ARG A 36 -2.29 -7.29 16.33
C ARG A 36 -2.38 -8.79 16.06
N THR A 37 -2.37 -9.15 14.79
CA THR A 37 -2.21 -10.54 14.35
C THR A 37 -0.75 -10.79 13.98
N PRO A 38 -0.18 -11.96 14.34
CA PRO A 38 1.15 -12.32 13.89
C PRO A 38 1.22 -12.32 12.36
N PHE A 39 2.24 -11.66 11.81
CA PHE A 39 2.52 -11.70 10.37
C PHE A 39 3.56 -12.79 10.10
N PRO A 40 3.30 -13.77 9.22
CA PRO A 40 4.25 -14.84 8.95
C PRO A 40 5.57 -14.31 8.40
N SER A 41 6.68 -14.63 9.06
CA SER A 41 8.02 -14.12 8.74
C SER A 41 8.49 -14.46 7.31
N ILE A 42 7.97 -15.54 6.73
CA ILE A 42 8.30 -15.95 5.37
C ILE A 42 7.99 -14.87 4.33
N PHE A 43 6.89 -14.13 4.49
CA PHE A 43 6.55 -13.04 3.57
C PHE A 43 7.56 -11.89 3.64
N SER A 44 8.04 -11.54 4.83
CA SER A 44 9.12 -10.56 4.99
C SER A 44 10.42 -11.02 4.34
N LYS A 45 10.69 -12.33 4.36
CA LYS A 45 11.86 -12.90 3.70
C LYS A 45 11.75 -12.82 2.17
N PHE A 46 10.59 -13.17 1.60
CA PHE A 46 10.34 -13.02 0.17
C PHE A 46 10.44 -11.56 -0.27
N ASP A 47 9.81 -10.63 0.45
CA ASP A 47 9.89 -9.21 0.18
C ASP A 47 11.35 -8.72 0.14
N SER A 48 12.15 -9.08 1.13
CA SER A 48 13.57 -8.72 1.17
C SER A 48 14.37 -9.31 0.00
N LEU A 49 14.14 -10.56 -0.36
CA LEU A 49 14.82 -11.21 -1.49
C LEU A 49 14.47 -10.53 -2.83
N GLN A 50 13.20 -10.22 -3.04
CA GLN A 50 12.74 -9.52 -4.25
C GLN A 50 13.37 -8.13 -4.34
N LYS A 51 13.28 -7.32 -3.29
CA LYS A 51 13.86 -5.98 -3.25
C LYS A 51 15.37 -5.98 -3.48
N ASN A 52 16.09 -6.88 -2.82
CA ASN A 52 17.55 -7.00 -2.99
C ASN A 52 17.94 -7.42 -4.41
N TYR A 53 17.17 -8.33 -5.01
CA TYR A 53 17.46 -8.79 -6.37
C TYR A 53 17.24 -7.71 -7.42
N TYR A 54 16.14 -6.95 -7.32
CA TYR A 54 15.78 -5.96 -8.33
C TYR A 54 16.46 -4.61 -8.13
N HIS A 55 16.96 -4.31 -6.94
CA HIS A 55 17.65 -3.03 -6.67
C HIS A 55 18.82 -2.80 -7.64
N THR A 56 18.92 -1.60 -8.20
CA THR A 56 19.88 -1.14 -9.22
C THR A 56 19.79 -1.83 -10.59
N LYS A 57 18.80 -2.67 -10.81
CA LYS A 57 18.61 -3.31 -12.11
C LYS A 57 17.72 -2.48 -13.03
N SER A 58 17.79 -2.82 -14.33
CA SER A 58 16.96 -2.19 -15.37
C SER A 58 15.47 -2.51 -15.18
N SER A 59 14.63 -1.52 -15.39
CA SER A 59 13.16 -1.64 -15.48
C SER A 59 12.70 -2.68 -16.51
N LYS A 60 13.50 -2.95 -17.53
CA LYS A 60 13.21 -3.95 -18.58
C LYS A 60 13.12 -5.38 -18.02
N LEU A 61 13.69 -5.65 -16.85
CA LEU A 61 13.50 -6.92 -16.16
C LEU A 61 12.11 -7.08 -15.54
N ILE A 62 11.37 -5.99 -15.37
CA ILE A 62 9.99 -6.01 -14.89
C ILE A 62 9.01 -6.11 -16.05
N SER A 63 9.17 -5.24 -17.04
CA SER A 63 8.36 -5.24 -18.27
C SER A 63 9.10 -4.54 -19.40
N GLN A 64 9.01 -5.11 -20.62
CA GLN A 64 9.55 -4.48 -21.81
C GLN A 64 8.80 -3.18 -22.19
N ASP A 65 7.56 -3.01 -21.72
CA ASP A 65 6.73 -1.82 -21.97
C ASP A 65 7.10 -0.62 -21.08
N LEU A 66 7.91 -0.84 -20.04
CA LEU A 66 8.43 0.25 -19.23
C LEU A 66 9.54 0.99 -19.97
N GLU A 67 9.58 2.31 -19.83
CA GLU A 67 10.73 3.11 -20.21
C GLU A 67 11.98 2.63 -19.47
N GLU A 68 13.16 2.68 -20.12
CA GLU A 68 14.42 2.33 -19.47
C GLU A 68 14.64 3.17 -18.22
N GLY A 69 15.10 2.52 -17.15
CA GLY A 69 15.33 3.16 -15.88
C GLY A 69 15.91 2.22 -14.83
N GLU A 70 16.42 2.79 -13.77
CA GLU A 70 17.00 2.06 -12.64
C GLU A 70 15.96 1.83 -11.54
N ILE A 71 15.84 0.58 -11.09
CA ILE A 71 14.96 0.20 -9.99
C ILE A 71 15.62 0.53 -8.65
N VAL A 72 14.97 1.35 -7.84
CA VAL A 72 15.37 1.67 -6.47
C VAL A 72 14.42 0.98 -5.50
N ALA A 73 14.78 -0.22 -5.03
CA ALA A 73 13.94 -1.06 -4.18
C ALA A 73 14.36 -1.11 -2.69
N ASN A 74 15.48 -0.49 -2.32
CA ASN A 74 16.00 -0.49 -0.94
C ASN A 74 15.84 0.87 -0.24
N TYR A 75 14.77 1.61 -0.54
CA TYR A 75 14.46 2.85 0.17
C TYR A 75 13.83 2.52 1.53
N ASN A 76 14.68 2.33 2.54
CA ASN A 76 14.27 1.85 3.87
C ASN A 76 13.73 2.94 4.82
N LYS A 77 13.54 4.19 4.35
CA LYS A 77 13.04 5.29 5.17
C LYS A 77 11.53 5.41 5.10
N MET A 78 10.94 5.88 6.19
CA MET A 78 9.53 6.26 6.20
C MET A 78 9.28 7.48 5.31
N LEU A 79 8.25 7.41 4.50
CA LEU A 79 7.69 8.55 3.79
C LEU A 79 6.64 9.23 4.66
N TYR A 80 6.57 10.55 4.56
CA TYR A 80 5.56 11.37 5.23
C TYR A 80 5.04 12.42 4.24
N SER A 81 3.73 12.58 4.16
CA SER A 81 3.14 13.71 3.42
C SER A 81 3.20 15.00 4.25
N GLU A 82 3.11 16.14 3.59
CA GLU A 82 2.64 17.38 4.22
C GLU A 82 1.19 17.20 4.72
N VAL A 83 0.62 18.20 5.36
CA VAL A 83 -0.82 18.20 5.67
C VAL A 83 -1.58 18.37 4.37
N LEU A 84 -2.39 17.37 4.04
CA LEU A 84 -3.26 17.33 2.87
C LEU A 84 -4.69 17.64 3.29
N TYR A 85 -5.52 17.99 2.32
CA TYR A 85 -6.91 18.31 2.55
C TYR A 85 -7.81 17.53 1.61
N ASP A 86 -8.93 17.05 2.11
CA ASP A 86 -9.96 16.44 1.30
C ASP A 86 -10.85 17.50 0.58
N ASN A 87 -11.85 17.03 -0.13
CA ASN A 87 -12.78 17.90 -0.87
C ASN A 87 -13.63 18.82 0.03
N LYS A 88 -13.75 18.49 1.33
CA LYS A 88 -14.46 19.28 2.36
C LYS A 88 -13.48 20.11 3.21
N LYS A 89 -12.22 20.25 2.77
CA LYS A 89 -11.13 20.96 3.46
C LYS A 89 -10.78 20.41 4.84
N ARG A 90 -11.05 19.10 5.11
CA ARG A 90 -10.66 18.44 6.33
C ARG A 90 -9.21 18.01 6.23
N PRO A 91 -8.35 18.30 7.25
CA PRO A 91 -6.94 17.98 7.20
C PRO A 91 -6.67 16.51 7.47
N PHE A 92 -5.67 15.95 6.78
CA PHE A 92 -5.12 14.63 7.04
C PHE A 92 -3.64 14.56 6.67
N THR A 93 -2.94 13.53 7.14
CA THR A 93 -1.58 13.20 6.74
C THR A 93 -1.48 11.76 6.33
N MET A 94 -0.42 11.41 5.62
CA MET A 94 -0.09 10.03 5.29
C MET A 94 1.33 9.69 5.69
N SER A 95 1.57 8.45 6.12
CA SER A 95 2.90 7.93 6.39
C SER A 95 2.99 6.44 6.03
N GLY A 96 4.14 6.00 5.50
CA GLY A 96 4.33 4.62 5.10
C GLY A 96 5.71 4.35 4.52
N LYS A 97 5.99 3.07 4.26
CA LYS A 97 7.19 2.64 3.57
C LYS A 97 6.82 2.18 2.17
N ILE A 98 7.53 2.69 1.17
CA ILE A 98 7.41 2.25 -0.20
C ILE A 98 8.27 1.02 -0.44
N ASP A 99 7.84 0.12 -1.33
CA ASP A 99 8.67 -0.98 -1.78
C ASP A 99 9.78 -0.51 -2.72
N GLY A 100 9.44 0.36 -3.66
CA GLY A 100 10.42 0.93 -4.56
C GLY A 100 9.84 1.92 -5.57
N TYR A 101 10.73 2.45 -6.36
CA TYR A 101 10.41 3.26 -7.53
C TYR A 101 11.42 3.00 -8.64
N ILE A 102 11.08 3.33 -9.87
CA ILE A 102 11.99 3.30 -11.01
C ILE A 102 12.33 4.74 -11.36
N LYS A 103 13.62 5.02 -11.44
CA LYS A 103 14.15 6.31 -11.87
C LYS A 103 14.43 6.24 -13.37
N HIS A 104 13.60 6.91 -14.16
CA HIS A 104 13.84 7.15 -15.58
C HIS A 104 14.66 8.41 -15.79
N LYS A 105 14.93 8.77 -17.05
CA LYS A 105 15.68 9.99 -17.39
C LYS A 105 14.99 11.25 -16.86
N ASP A 106 13.70 11.41 -17.11
CA ASP A 106 12.95 12.64 -16.83
C ASP A 106 11.68 12.39 -15.99
N SER A 107 11.51 11.19 -15.45
CA SER A 107 10.31 10.81 -14.69
C SER A 107 10.56 9.66 -13.72
N PHE A 108 9.50 9.32 -12.97
CA PHE A 108 9.52 8.20 -12.03
C PHE A 108 8.30 7.31 -12.21
N THR A 109 8.49 6.02 -11.97
CA THR A 109 7.41 5.04 -11.81
C THR A 109 7.39 4.53 -10.38
N VAL A 110 6.25 4.56 -9.71
CA VAL A 110 6.09 3.92 -8.39
C VAL A 110 5.83 2.44 -8.59
N ILE A 111 6.57 1.60 -7.87
CA ILE A 111 6.44 0.14 -7.94
C ILE A 111 6.18 -0.44 -6.56
N ASP A 112 5.30 -1.42 -6.51
CA ASP A 112 5.01 -2.22 -5.32
C ASP A 112 5.14 -3.70 -5.67
N PHE A 113 5.89 -4.46 -4.86
CA PHE A 113 6.11 -5.89 -5.04
C PHE A 113 5.07 -6.70 -4.29
N LYS A 114 4.39 -7.62 -4.95
CA LYS A 114 3.37 -8.46 -4.32
C LYS A 114 3.58 -9.94 -4.60
N THR A 115 3.81 -10.70 -3.55
CA THR A 115 3.76 -12.16 -3.62
C THR A 115 2.31 -12.61 -3.47
N THR A 116 1.64 -12.84 -4.60
CA THR A 116 0.21 -13.19 -4.66
C THR A 116 -0.12 -13.84 -5.98
N SER A 117 -1.24 -14.58 -6.06
CA SER A 117 -1.72 -15.10 -7.34
C SER A 117 -2.04 -13.97 -8.32
N ILE A 118 -1.65 -14.14 -9.57
CA ILE A 118 -1.85 -13.20 -10.67
C ILE A 118 -3.35 -13.13 -10.99
N SER A 119 -4.02 -12.06 -10.51
CA SER A 119 -5.44 -11.82 -10.68
C SER A 119 -5.74 -10.33 -10.71
N GLU A 120 -6.37 -9.84 -11.76
CA GLU A 120 -6.75 -8.42 -11.88
C GLU A 120 -7.61 -7.94 -10.72
N LYS A 121 -8.58 -8.76 -10.30
CA LYS A 121 -9.44 -8.42 -9.15
C LYS A 121 -8.65 -8.18 -7.86
N LYS A 122 -7.62 -9.00 -7.60
CA LYS A 122 -6.74 -8.81 -6.43
C LYS A 122 -5.88 -7.56 -6.56
N ILE A 123 -5.36 -7.30 -7.75
CA ILE A 123 -4.51 -6.14 -8.02
C ILE A 123 -5.28 -4.84 -7.80
N TYR A 124 -6.55 -4.81 -8.16
CA TYR A 124 -7.38 -3.61 -7.98
C TYR A 124 -7.46 -3.15 -6.51
N THR A 125 -7.36 -4.06 -5.54
CA THR A 125 -7.37 -3.70 -4.11
C THR A 125 -6.15 -2.88 -3.68
N TYR A 126 -5.05 -2.93 -4.42
CA TYR A 126 -3.82 -2.17 -4.12
C TYR A 126 -3.74 -0.81 -4.82
N THR A 127 -4.70 -0.48 -5.68
CA THR A 127 -4.70 0.76 -6.46
C THR A 127 -4.58 1.99 -5.56
N THR A 128 -5.40 2.07 -4.52
CA THR A 128 -5.42 3.18 -3.56
C THR A 128 -4.10 3.30 -2.79
N GLN A 129 -3.43 2.18 -2.52
CA GLN A 129 -2.12 2.15 -1.88
C GLN A 129 -1.06 2.84 -2.75
N LEU A 130 -0.98 2.50 -4.05
CA LEU A 130 0.00 3.11 -4.95
C LEU A 130 -0.28 4.58 -5.21
N GLN A 131 -1.55 4.96 -5.40
CA GLN A 131 -1.97 6.36 -5.54
C GLN A 131 -1.50 7.17 -4.32
N SER A 132 -1.65 6.61 -3.12
CA SER A 132 -1.23 7.27 -1.88
C SER A 132 0.28 7.48 -1.82
N TYR A 133 1.08 6.51 -2.22
CA TYR A 133 2.53 6.68 -2.29
C TYR A 133 2.94 7.77 -3.29
N ALA A 134 2.30 7.80 -4.47
CA ALA A 134 2.58 8.84 -5.45
C ALA A 134 2.26 10.23 -4.90
N LEU A 135 1.10 10.40 -4.27
CA LEU A 135 0.70 11.67 -3.67
C LEU A 135 1.63 12.11 -2.53
N MET A 136 2.05 11.16 -1.67
CA MET A 136 3.01 11.43 -0.59
C MET A 136 4.36 11.93 -1.11
N MET A 137 4.87 11.34 -2.19
CA MET A 137 6.16 11.72 -2.77
C MET A 137 6.10 13.02 -3.58
N GLN A 138 4.95 13.39 -4.09
CA GLN A 138 4.78 14.69 -4.75
C GLN A 138 4.51 15.83 -3.77
N LYS A 139 3.85 15.52 -2.64
CA LYS A 139 3.56 16.46 -1.54
C LYS A 139 4.19 15.99 -0.24
N PRO A 140 5.50 15.86 -0.19
CA PRO A 140 6.20 15.36 0.97
C PRO A 140 6.34 16.44 2.05
N ARG A 141 6.29 15.99 3.31
CA ARG A 141 6.78 16.81 4.43
C ARG A 141 8.27 17.13 4.23
N LYS A 142 8.72 18.28 4.67
CA LYS A 142 10.14 18.67 4.63
C LYS A 142 11.05 17.55 5.17
N GLY A 143 12.04 17.16 4.37
CA GLY A 143 12.97 16.07 4.69
C GLY A 143 12.48 14.66 4.30
N SER A 144 11.27 14.51 3.79
CA SER A 144 10.82 13.26 3.15
C SER A 144 11.21 13.22 1.66
N LEU A 145 11.22 12.03 1.07
CA LEU A 145 11.56 11.83 -0.35
C LEU A 145 10.56 12.58 -1.23
N LYS A 146 11.07 13.42 -2.14
CA LYS A 146 10.30 14.06 -3.21
C LYS A 146 10.67 13.43 -4.54
N LEU A 147 9.66 12.97 -5.29
CA LEU A 147 9.79 12.49 -6.67
C LEU A 147 8.75 13.19 -7.54
N GLU A 148 9.22 13.80 -8.64
CA GLU A 148 8.35 14.53 -9.57
C GLU A 148 9.06 14.68 -10.94
N PRO A 149 8.38 14.44 -12.08
CA PRO A 149 7.02 13.91 -12.19
C PRO A 149 6.96 12.39 -11.97
N ILE A 150 5.86 11.92 -11.35
CA ILE A 150 5.54 10.51 -11.28
C ILE A 150 4.50 10.22 -12.37
N ASN A 151 4.91 9.55 -13.44
CA ASN A 151 4.11 9.33 -14.63
C ASN A 151 3.37 7.99 -14.61
N ARG A 152 3.94 6.98 -13.96
CA ARG A 152 3.39 5.62 -13.95
C ARG A 152 3.37 5.03 -12.53
N LEU A 153 2.40 4.17 -12.30
CA LEU A 153 2.26 3.38 -11.08
C LEU A 153 2.07 1.92 -11.49
N GLY A 154 2.58 0.98 -10.72
CA GLY A 154 2.24 -0.40 -10.99
C GLY A 154 2.69 -1.39 -9.94
N ILE A 155 2.16 -2.58 -10.08
CA ILE A 155 2.38 -3.70 -9.19
C ILE A 155 3.13 -4.77 -9.96
N PHE A 156 4.23 -5.22 -9.39
CA PHE A 156 4.96 -6.37 -9.91
C PHE A 156 4.66 -7.59 -9.05
N CYS A 157 3.89 -8.51 -9.64
CA CYS A 157 3.43 -9.72 -8.97
C CYS A 157 4.39 -10.87 -9.13
N PHE A 158 4.51 -11.66 -8.07
CA PHE A 158 5.23 -12.92 -7.99
C PHE A 158 4.25 -14.01 -7.54
N ASP A 159 3.91 -14.93 -8.44
CA ASP A 159 2.96 -16.02 -8.21
C ASP A 159 3.72 -17.35 -8.19
N PRO A 160 3.92 -17.97 -7.01
CA PRO A 160 4.57 -19.28 -6.94
C PRO A 160 3.84 -20.31 -7.78
N SER A 161 4.56 -20.95 -8.72
CA SER A 161 3.97 -21.86 -9.71
C SER A 161 4.45 -23.29 -9.60
N ASN A 162 5.71 -23.50 -9.18
CA ASN A 162 6.28 -24.85 -9.10
C ASN A 162 7.43 -24.91 -8.08
N ILE A 163 7.71 -26.12 -7.60
CA ILE A 163 8.85 -26.40 -6.74
C ILE A 163 9.69 -27.52 -7.40
N SER A 164 10.98 -27.31 -7.48
CA SER A 164 11.95 -28.34 -7.88
C SER A 164 12.92 -28.58 -6.73
N ALA A 165 13.02 -29.82 -6.28
CA ALA A 165 13.94 -30.23 -5.24
C ALA A 165 15.17 -30.92 -5.85
N THR A 166 16.36 -30.58 -5.34
CA THR A 166 17.60 -31.21 -5.72
C THR A 166 18.26 -31.84 -4.50
N ASN A 167 18.61 -33.13 -4.61
CA ASN A 167 19.44 -33.86 -3.64
C ASN A 167 19.01 -33.82 -2.16
N GLY A 168 17.72 -33.57 -1.87
CA GLY A 168 17.19 -33.55 -0.50
C GLY A 168 17.70 -32.43 0.41
N LYS A 169 18.54 -31.51 -0.10
CA LYS A 169 19.11 -30.39 0.68
C LYS A 169 18.58 -29.03 0.24
N ASP A 170 18.39 -28.86 -1.07
CA ASP A 170 18.00 -27.59 -1.66
C ASP A 170 16.74 -27.75 -2.50
N CYS A 171 15.91 -26.72 -2.53
CA CYS A 171 14.79 -26.62 -3.46
C CYS A 171 14.75 -25.22 -4.09
N SER A 172 14.28 -25.16 -5.33
CA SER A 172 13.99 -23.93 -6.03
C SER A 172 12.50 -23.72 -6.12
N ILE A 173 12.06 -22.50 -5.90
CA ILE A 173 10.67 -22.10 -6.10
C ILE A 173 10.62 -21.28 -7.39
N TYR A 174 9.83 -21.74 -8.37
CA TYR A 174 9.57 -21.01 -9.60
C TYR A 174 8.37 -20.11 -9.40
N MET A 175 8.48 -18.87 -9.86
CA MET A 175 7.41 -17.88 -9.76
C MET A 175 7.10 -17.32 -11.13
N ASN A 176 5.83 -17.32 -11.51
CA ASN A 176 5.37 -16.51 -12.62
C ASN A 176 5.39 -15.04 -12.18
N THR A 177 5.82 -14.16 -13.06
CA THR A 177 5.83 -12.72 -12.77
C THR A 177 4.97 -11.97 -13.76
N LYS A 178 4.30 -10.91 -13.30
CA LYS A 178 3.50 -10.05 -14.17
C LYS A 178 3.51 -8.61 -13.64
N TRP A 179 3.76 -7.67 -14.54
CA TRP A 179 3.56 -6.24 -14.32
C TRP A 179 2.11 -5.88 -14.57
N PHE A 180 1.51 -5.13 -13.64
CA PHE A 180 0.20 -4.52 -13.78
C PHE A 180 0.34 -3.03 -13.64
N GLU A 181 0.06 -2.31 -14.71
CA GLU A 181 0.02 -0.87 -14.67
C GLU A 181 -1.27 -0.37 -14.01
N ILE A 182 -1.13 0.61 -13.14
CA ILE A 182 -2.23 1.27 -12.44
C ILE A 182 -2.33 2.69 -12.97
N LYS A 183 -3.50 3.01 -13.53
CA LYS A 183 -3.78 4.39 -13.96
C LYS A 183 -3.83 5.30 -12.74
N ARG A 184 -3.07 6.39 -12.80
CA ARG A 184 -3.09 7.40 -11.74
C ARG A 184 -4.41 8.18 -11.75
N ASP A 185 -5.01 8.34 -10.57
CA ASP A 185 -6.25 9.09 -10.36
C ASP A 185 -6.31 9.66 -8.94
N ASP A 186 -5.65 10.80 -8.76
CA ASP A 186 -5.59 11.48 -7.48
C ASP A 186 -6.99 11.97 -7.01
N GLN A 187 -7.91 12.26 -7.93
CA GLN A 187 -9.26 12.72 -7.57
C GLN A 187 -10.06 11.60 -6.91
N SER A 188 -10.00 10.39 -7.48
CA SER A 188 -10.64 9.21 -6.88
C SER A 188 -10.01 8.87 -5.53
N LEU A 189 -8.70 9.00 -5.35
CA LEU A 189 -8.06 8.84 -4.06
C LEU A 189 -8.59 9.84 -3.02
N ILE A 190 -8.63 11.12 -3.35
CA ILE A 190 -9.10 12.15 -2.42
C ILE A 190 -10.60 11.96 -2.09
N LYS A 191 -11.42 11.58 -3.07
CA LYS A 191 -12.82 11.24 -2.84
C LYS A 191 -12.97 10.07 -1.88
N TYR A 192 -12.16 9.03 -2.04
CA TYR A 192 -12.14 7.86 -1.14
C TYR A 192 -11.75 8.27 0.29
N ILE A 193 -10.67 9.04 0.45
CA ILE A 193 -10.24 9.55 1.76
C ILE A 193 -11.32 10.46 2.38
N SER A 194 -12.00 11.25 1.57
CA SER A 194 -13.13 12.09 2.03
C SER A 194 -14.26 11.25 2.65
N GLY A 195 -14.59 10.11 2.04
CA GLY A 195 -15.54 9.16 2.63
C GLY A 195 -15.07 8.56 3.97
N ILE A 196 -13.79 8.21 4.06
CA ILE A 196 -13.20 7.74 5.33
C ILE A 196 -13.28 8.83 6.41
N LEU A 197 -12.87 10.05 6.09
CA LEU A 197 -12.90 11.17 7.03
C LEU A 197 -14.32 11.52 7.48
N GLU A 198 -15.33 11.30 6.65
CA GLU A 198 -16.73 11.48 7.03
C GLU A 198 -17.13 10.51 8.13
N VAL A 199 -16.77 9.23 7.96
CA VAL A 199 -17.02 8.20 8.97
C VAL A 199 -16.23 8.47 10.26
N LEU A 200 -14.95 8.85 10.15
CA LEU A 200 -14.09 9.06 11.34
C LEU A 200 -14.44 10.30 12.15
N ASN A 201 -15.08 11.31 11.53
CA ASN A 201 -15.55 12.52 12.22
C ASN A 201 -17.02 12.43 12.63
N SER A 202 -17.70 11.31 12.39
CA SER A 202 -19.06 11.09 12.88
C SER A 202 -19.06 10.97 14.41
N GLU A 203 -20.08 11.53 15.06
CA GLU A 203 -20.31 11.35 16.50
C GLU A 203 -20.70 9.90 16.83
N GLU A 204 -21.36 9.24 15.90
CA GLU A 204 -21.74 7.84 16.03
C GLU A 204 -20.76 6.92 15.30
N ALA A 205 -20.27 5.90 16.02
CA ALA A 205 -19.44 4.86 15.41
C ALA A 205 -20.26 4.03 14.40
N PRO A 206 -19.66 3.55 13.32
CA PRO A 206 -20.32 2.62 12.40
C PRO A 206 -20.86 1.39 13.12
N LYS A 207 -21.94 0.82 12.59
CA LYS A 207 -22.47 -0.46 13.08
C LYS A 207 -21.48 -1.59 12.86
N GLU A 208 -21.55 -2.58 13.73
CA GLU A 208 -20.75 -3.79 13.59
C GLU A 208 -21.03 -4.51 12.28
N ASN A 209 -19.98 -5.02 11.65
CA ASN A 209 -20.11 -5.83 10.44
C ASN A 209 -20.32 -7.30 10.83
N PRO A 210 -21.45 -7.91 10.51
CA PRO A 210 -21.75 -9.31 10.85
C PRO A 210 -20.76 -10.32 10.22
N SER A 211 -20.14 -9.95 9.09
CA SER A 211 -19.12 -10.76 8.40
C SER A 211 -17.71 -10.55 8.97
N CYS A 212 -17.52 -9.61 9.89
CA CYS A 212 -16.20 -9.32 10.45
C CYS A 212 -15.89 -10.24 11.63
N GLY A 213 -14.86 -11.08 11.48
CA GLY A 213 -14.42 -11.98 12.55
C GLY A 213 -14.03 -11.26 13.85
N ILE A 214 -13.50 -10.04 13.76
CA ILE A 214 -13.12 -9.21 14.92
C ILE A 214 -14.38 -8.73 15.68
N CYS A 215 -15.39 -8.21 14.96
CA CYS A 215 -16.65 -7.82 15.58
C CYS A 215 -17.32 -9.01 16.26
N ASN A 216 -17.36 -10.15 15.58
CA ASN A 216 -17.96 -11.37 16.13
C ASN A 216 -17.20 -11.94 17.33
N PHE A 217 -15.87 -11.83 17.32
CA PHE A 217 -15.05 -12.24 18.47
C PHE A 217 -15.34 -11.36 19.69
N ARG A 218 -15.39 -10.05 19.52
CA ARG A 218 -15.69 -9.10 20.62
C ARG A 218 -17.04 -9.39 21.29
N LYS A 219 -18.07 -9.73 20.52
CA LYS A 219 -19.40 -10.10 21.08
C LYS A 219 -19.40 -11.31 21.99
N LYS A 220 -18.38 -12.17 21.84
CA LYS A 220 -18.29 -13.41 22.65
C LYS A 220 -17.52 -13.21 23.94
N ILE A 221 -16.84 -12.07 24.11
CA ILE A 221 -15.97 -11.81 25.26
C ILE A 221 -16.60 -10.78 26.21
N ILE A 222 -17.55 -9.98 25.70
CA ILE A 222 -18.32 -9.01 26.46
C ILE A 222 -19.69 -9.63 26.79
#